data_7a5fb961a4a813be9418a0f5f12e76db
#
_entry.id   7a5fb961a4a813be9418a0f5f12e76db
#
_cell.length_a   1.000
_cell.length_b   1.000
_cell.length_c   1.000
_cell.angle_alpha   90.00
_cell.angle_beta   90.00
_cell.angle_gamma   90.00
#
_symmetry.space_group_name_H-M   'P 1'
#
loop_
_entity.id
_entity.type
_entity.pdbx_description
1 polymer ?
#
loop_
_entity_poly.entity_id
_entity_poly.type
_entity_poly.pdbx_seq_one_letter_code
_entity_poly.pdbx_strand_id
1 'polypeptide(L)'
;MAEAEPAEWAKAVDINVTGVFHGMRAALPVMKDGGGGTILTISSGAAHGPVEAWSHYCASKAAANMLTQCLHHEEGGNGIRAIGLSPGTVATDMQRDIKQSGVNPVSQLDWDVHIPADWPARALLWMCGPEADRFLGDEISLRDEDIRKAVGLI
;
A
#
# COMPACT_ATOMS: atom_id res chain seq x y z
N MET A 1 -9.00 20.04 -6.03
CA MET A 1 -8.33 19.74 -7.33
C MET A 1 -7.96 21.01 -8.08
N ALA A 2 -8.86 21.97 -8.25
CA ALA A 2 -8.57 23.19 -9.02
C ALA A 2 -7.40 24.04 -8.47
N GLU A 3 -7.14 23.98 -7.18
CA GLU A 3 -6.08 24.72 -6.48
C GLU A 3 -4.81 23.89 -6.26
N ALA A 4 -4.76 22.67 -6.78
CA ALA A 4 -3.57 21.83 -6.65
C ALA A 4 -2.45 22.38 -7.55
N GLU A 5 -1.25 22.54 -6.96
CA GLU A 5 -0.06 22.93 -7.72
C GLU A 5 0.38 21.79 -8.65
N PRO A 6 0.42 21.97 -9.98
CA PRO A 6 0.70 20.90 -10.92
C PRO A 6 2.05 20.22 -10.71
N ALA A 7 3.07 20.94 -10.30
CA ALA A 7 4.41 20.40 -10.06
C ALA A 7 4.41 19.47 -8.83
N GLU A 8 3.75 19.85 -7.74
CA GLU A 8 3.65 19.02 -6.55
C GLU A 8 2.76 17.78 -6.79
N TRP A 9 1.72 17.93 -7.60
CA TRP A 9 0.88 16.81 -8.02
C TRP A 9 1.69 15.80 -8.84
N ALA A 10 2.47 16.26 -9.83
CA ALA A 10 3.34 15.42 -10.65
C ALA A 10 4.42 14.73 -9.81
N LYS A 11 5.04 15.44 -8.87
CA LYS A 11 6.04 14.89 -7.95
C LYS A 11 5.47 13.77 -7.08
N ALA A 12 4.24 13.91 -6.58
CA ALA A 12 3.58 12.86 -5.81
C ALA A 12 3.36 11.59 -6.65
N VAL A 13 2.97 11.73 -7.91
CA VAL A 13 2.83 10.61 -8.86
C VAL A 13 4.20 9.98 -9.15
N ASP A 14 5.21 10.77 -9.40
CA ASP A 14 6.56 10.28 -9.68
C ASP A 14 7.10 9.44 -8.50
N ILE A 15 6.95 9.93 -7.28
CA ILE A 15 7.39 9.20 -6.08
C ILE A 15 6.57 7.92 -5.88
N ASN A 16 5.24 8.01 -5.91
CA ASN A 16 4.36 6.93 -5.48
C ASN A 16 4.04 5.90 -6.58
N VAL A 17 4.22 6.24 -7.86
CA VAL A 17 3.96 5.33 -9.00
C VAL A 17 5.28 4.95 -9.65
N THR A 18 6.02 5.92 -10.17
CA THR A 18 7.29 5.67 -10.87
C THR A 18 8.31 5.02 -9.93
N GLY A 19 8.37 5.47 -8.66
CA GLY A 19 9.22 4.87 -7.63
C GLY A 19 8.87 3.42 -7.33
N VAL A 20 7.58 3.06 -7.24
CA VAL A 20 7.13 1.67 -7.07
C VAL A 20 7.54 0.83 -8.27
N PHE A 21 7.29 1.30 -9.49
CA PHE A 21 7.71 0.61 -10.72
C PHE A 21 9.23 0.40 -10.76
N HIS A 22 10.03 1.39 -10.42
CA HIS A 22 11.48 1.27 -10.39
C HIS A 22 11.96 0.23 -9.37
N GLY A 23 11.33 0.16 -8.20
CA GLY A 23 11.62 -0.87 -7.20
C GLY A 23 11.35 -2.27 -7.73
N MET A 24 10.16 -2.50 -8.33
CA MET A 24 9.80 -3.77 -8.97
C MET A 24 10.80 -4.13 -10.09
N ARG A 25 11.04 -3.20 -11.01
CA ARG A 25 11.94 -3.40 -12.15
C ARG A 25 13.36 -3.75 -11.73
N ALA A 26 13.88 -3.15 -10.67
CA ALA A 26 15.22 -3.40 -10.18
C ALA A 26 15.33 -4.75 -9.45
N ALA A 27 14.30 -5.17 -8.71
CA ALA A 27 14.31 -6.40 -7.94
C ALA A 27 14.10 -7.65 -8.81
N LEU A 28 13.27 -7.57 -9.85
CA LEU A 28 12.84 -8.70 -10.66
C LEU A 28 13.99 -9.55 -11.23
N PRO A 29 15.02 -8.99 -11.89
CA PRO A 29 16.10 -9.81 -12.44
C PRO A 29 16.81 -10.63 -11.37
N VAL A 30 17.13 -10.01 -10.24
CA VAL A 30 17.83 -10.65 -9.12
C VAL A 30 16.98 -11.76 -8.50
N MET A 31 15.68 -11.52 -8.32
CA MET A 31 14.76 -12.52 -7.77
C MET A 31 14.58 -13.71 -8.73
N LYS A 32 14.43 -13.45 -10.01
CA LYS A 32 14.28 -14.51 -11.03
C LYS A 32 15.54 -15.37 -11.11
N ASP A 33 16.73 -14.77 -11.11
CA ASP A 33 18.00 -15.48 -11.10
C ASP A 33 18.19 -16.29 -9.80
N GLY A 34 17.63 -15.82 -8.69
CA GLY A 34 17.61 -16.49 -7.38
C GLY A 34 16.54 -17.58 -7.24
N GLY A 35 15.72 -17.82 -8.26
CA GLY A 35 14.65 -18.84 -8.23
C GLY A 35 13.32 -18.37 -7.66
N GLY A 36 13.12 -17.06 -7.47
CA GLY A 36 11.88 -16.45 -7.02
C GLY A 36 12.07 -15.39 -5.94
N GLY A 37 10.96 -14.78 -5.53
CA GLY A 37 10.99 -13.76 -4.49
C GLY A 37 9.62 -13.21 -4.15
N THR A 38 9.56 -12.36 -3.12
CA THR A 38 8.33 -11.70 -2.68
C THR A 38 8.47 -10.19 -2.80
N ILE A 39 7.55 -9.57 -3.51
CA ILE A 39 7.42 -8.10 -3.61
C ILE A 39 6.12 -7.69 -2.93
N LEU A 40 6.24 -6.89 -1.89
CA LEU A 40 5.13 -6.36 -1.12
C LEU A 40 4.97 -4.87 -1.37
N THR A 41 3.77 -4.44 -1.72
CA THR A 41 3.46 -3.05 -2.06
C THR A 41 2.58 -2.42 -0.98
N ILE A 42 2.89 -1.22 -0.53
CA ILE A 42 2.01 -0.48 0.37
C ILE A 42 0.95 0.25 -0.43
N SER A 43 -0.25 -0.29 -0.39
CA SER A 43 -1.46 0.31 -0.92
C SER A 43 -2.17 1.20 0.11
N SER A 44 -3.44 1.46 -0.08
CA SER A 44 -4.28 2.26 0.81
C SER A 44 -5.74 2.05 0.48
N GLY A 45 -6.63 2.23 1.46
CA GLY A 45 -8.05 2.36 1.19
C GLY A 45 -8.39 3.48 0.20
N ALA A 46 -7.53 4.50 0.07
CA ALA A 46 -7.65 5.55 -0.94
C ALA A 46 -7.43 5.06 -2.39
N ALA A 47 -6.93 3.84 -2.60
CA ALA A 47 -6.87 3.21 -3.91
C ALA A 47 -8.26 2.82 -4.47
N HIS A 48 -9.25 2.68 -3.60
CA HIS A 48 -10.58 2.15 -3.92
C HIS A 48 -11.70 3.19 -3.84
N GLY A 49 -11.40 4.41 -3.41
CA GLY A 49 -12.39 5.47 -3.32
C GLY A 49 -11.77 6.86 -3.21
N PRO A 50 -12.50 7.89 -3.67
CA PRO A 50 -12.01 9.25 -3.64
C PRO A 50 -12.00 9.81 -2.21
N VAL A 51 -10.97 10.57 -1.91
CA VAL A 51 -10.88 11.36 -0.67
C VAL A 51 -10.66 12.82 -1.07
N GLU A 52 -11.43 13.72 -0.46
CA GLU A 52 -11.35 15.16 -0.74
C GLU A 52 -9.93 15.68 -0.53
N ALA A 53 -9.46 16.52 -1.44
CA ALA A 53 -8.12 17.09 -1.53
C ALA A 53 -6.97 16.09 -1.80
N TRP A 54 -7.25 14.78 -1.92
CA TRP A 54 -6.22 13.75 -2.10
C TRP A 54 -6.17 13.15 -3.51
N SER A 55 -6.54 13.89 -4.55
CA SER A 55 -6.57 13.35 -5.92
C SER A 55 -5.25 12.70 -6.37
N HIS A 56 -4.12 13.33 -6.07
CA HIS A 56 -2.79 12.80 -6.35
C HIS A 56 -2.51 11.51 -5.56
N TYR A 57 -2.89 11.48 -4.29
CA TYR A 57 -2.68 10.33 -3.44
C TYR A 57 -3.60 9.15 -3.85
N CYS A 58 -4.90 9.39 -4.03
CA CYS A 58 -5.84 8.36 -4.48
C CYS A 58 -5.42 7.76 -5.82
N ALA A 59 -5.10 8.60 -6.81
CA ALA A 59 -4.64 8.16 -8.13
C ALA A 59 -3.34 7.35 -8.03
N SER A 60 -2.37 7.81 -7.24
CA SER A 60 -1.11 7.12 -7.09
C SER A 60 -1.24 5.78 -6.36
N LYS A 61 -2.11 5.67 -5.36
CA LYS A 61 -2.36 4.42 -4.64
C LYS A 61 -3.17 3.41 -5.47
N ALA A 62 -4.11 3.88 -6.29
CA ALA A 62 -4.78 3.04 -7.28
C ALA A 62 -3.79 2.48 -8.31
N ALA A 63 -2.86 3.33 -8.80
CA ALA A 63 -1.81 2.89 -9.70
C ALA A 63 -0.85 1.87 -9.04
N ALA A 64 -0.42 2.09 -7.81
CA ALA A 64 0.45 1.15 -7.08
C ALA A 64 -0.24 -0.21 -6.87
N ASN A 65 -1.54 -0.22 -6.56
CA ASN A 65 -2.33 -1.45 -6.45
C ASN A 65 -2.41 -2.16 -7.80
N MET A 66 -2.68 -1.45 -8.89
CA MET A 66 -2.71 -2.03 -10.23
C MET A 66 -1.34 -2.57 -10.66
N LEU A 67 -0.23 -1.90 -10.34
CA LEU A 67 1.12 -2.40 -10.61
C LEU A 67 1.38 -3.72 -9.88
N THR A 68 0.87 -3.91 -8.67
CA THR A 68 0.96 -5.19 -7.95
C THR A 68 0.23 -6.31 -8.68
N GLN A 69 -0.97 -6.03 -9.21
CA GLN A 69 -1.76 -6.99 -9.99
C GLN A 69 -1.07 -7.34 -11.32
N CYS A 70 -0.56 -6.33 -12.03
CA CYS A 70 0.21 -6.53 -13.27
C CYS A 70 1.45 -7.39 -13.00
N LEU A 71 2.20 -7.09 -11.95
CA LEU A 71 3.38 -7.85 -11.57
C LEU A 71 3.05 -9.33 -11.31
N HIS A 72 1.97 -9.60 -10.58
CA HIS A 72 1.53 -10.98 -10.36
C HIS A 72 1.12 -11.66 -11.67
N HIS A 73 0.37 -10.96 -12.51
CA HIS A 73 -0.09 -11.49 -13.80
C HIS A 73 1.08 -11.85 -14.73
N GLU A 74 2.11 -11.00 -14.76
CA GLU A 74 3.26 -11.15 -15.65
C GLU A 74 4.30 -12.15 -15.13
N GLU A 75 4.55 -12.16 -13.81
CA GLU A 75 5.70 -12.83 -13.21
C GLU A 75 5.34 -13.87 -12.13
N GLY A 76 4.06 -14.04 -11.79
CA GLY A 76 3.63 -15.04 -10.80
C GLY A 76 4.02 -16.46 -11.20
N GLY A 77 3.91 -16.80 -12.48
CA GLY A 77 4.37 -18.07 -13.03
C GLY A 77 5.89 -18.30 -13.01
N ASN A 78 6.66 -17.25 -12.77
CA ASN A 78 8.12 -17.26 -12.67
C ASN A 78 8.62 -17.26 -11.20
N GLY A 79 7.76 -17.62 -10.25
CA GLY A 79 8.11 -17.70 -8.82
C GLY A 79 8.11 -16.36 -8.09
N ILE A 80 7.55 -15.29 -8.67
CA ILE A 80 7.43 -13.99 -8.03
C ILE A 80 6.08 -13.88 -7.32
N ARG A 81 6.13 -13.69 -6.00
CA ARG A 81 4.97 -13.44 -5.16
C ARG A 81 4.76 -11.93 -5.05
N ALA A 82 3.61 -11.44 -5.48
CA ALA A 82 3.25 -10.02 -5.41
C ALA A 82 1.95 -9.85 -4.63
N ILE A 83 1.97 -9.06 -3.55
CA ILE A 83 0.80 -8.83 -2.68
C ILE A 83 0.80 -7.37 -2.23
N GLY A 84 -0.36 -6.71 -2.25
CA GLY A 84 -0.59 -5.38 -1.70
C GLY A 84 -0.98 -5.42 -0.21
N LEU A 85 -0.58 -4.40 0.55
CA LEU A 85 -1.04 -4.18 1.91
C LEU A 85 -1.72 -2.81 2.01
N SER A 86 -2.99 -2.80 2.40
CA SER A 86 -3.72 -1.60 2.84
C SER A 86 -3.76 -1.56 4.36
N PRO A 87 -2.88 -0.78 5.00
CA PRO A 87 -2.78 -0.79 6.47
C PRO A 87 -3.95 -0.07 7.16
N GLY A 88 -4.74 0.72 6.43
CA GLY A 88 -5.68 1.65 7.05
C GLY A 88 -4.97 2.89 7.59
N THR A 89 -5.50 3.49 8.67
CA THR A 89 -4.89 4.65 9.30
C THR A 89 -3.93 4.22 10.42
N VAL A 90 -2.66 4.59 10.30
CA VAL A 90 -1.58 4.18 11.19
C VAL A 90 -1.10 5.37 12.01
N ALA A 91 -0.86 5.22 13.30
CA ALA A 91 -0.43 6.27 14.21
C ALA A 91 1.01 6.76 13.87
N THR A 92 1.11 7.68 12.92
CA THR A 92 2.36 8.25 12.39
C THR A 92 2.27 9.77 12.33
N ASP A 93 3.40 10.44 12.07
CA ASP A 93 3.42 11.90 11.89
C ASP A 93 2.56 12.34 10.71
N MET A 94 2.48 11.55 9.63
CA MET A 94 1.54 11.81 8.53
C MET A 94 0.09 11.97 9.03
N GLN A 95 -0.38 11.16 9.97
CA GLN A 95 -1.74 11.30 10.52
C GLN A 95 -1.89 12.54 11.40
N ARG A 96 -0.82 13.02 12.05
CA ARG A 96 -0.82 14.29 12.75
C ARG A 96 -0.98 15.47 11.79
N ASP A 97 -0.25 15.45 10.67
CA ASP A 97 -0.35 16.47 9.62
C ASP A 97 -1.74 16.47 8.98
N ILE A 98 -2.30 15.28 8.69
CA ILE A 98 -3.66 15.12 8.17
C ILE A 98 -4.67 15.71 9.17
N LYS A 99 -4.56 15.40 10.47
CA LYS A 99 -5.44 15.92 11.50
C LYS A 99 -5.39 17.44 11.58
N GLN A 100 -4.21 18.04 11.46
CA GLN A 100 -4.03 19.50 11.45
C GLN A 100 -4.65 20.16 10.22
N SER A 101 -4.70 19.47 9.09
CA SER A 101 -5.26 20.03 7.85
C SER A 101 -6.76 20.30 7.93
N GLY A 102 -7.51 19.49 8.66
CA GLY A 102 -8.96 19.63 8.83
C GLY A 102 -9.81 19.44 7.56
N VAL A 103 -9.21 19.02 6.44
CA VAL A 103 -9.80 19.16 5.09
C VAL A 103 -10.81 18.06 4.75
N ASN A 104 -10.67 16.86 5.30
CA ASN A 104 -11.46 15.69 4.89
C ASN A 104 -11.86 14.82 6.10
N PRO A 105 -12.76 13.85 5.93
CA PRO A 105 -13.20 12.99 7.04
C PRO A 105 -12.07 12.26 7.78
N VAL A 106 -10.95 11.95 7.11
CA VAL A 106 -9.81 11.28 7.77
C VAL A 106 -9.17 12.18 8.82
N SER A 107 -9.18 13.51 8.59
CA SER A 107 -8.66 14.50 9.53
C SER A 107 -9.51 14.63 10.80
N GLN A 108 -10.75 14.15 10.77
CA GLN A 108 -11.67 14.19 11.92
C GLN A 108 -11.59 12.95 12.81
N LEU A 109 -10.84 11.94 12.41
CA LEU A 109 -10.71 10.71 13.19
C LEU A 109 -10.04 10.97 14.54
N ASP A 110 -10.54 10.31 15.58
CA ASP A 110 -9.87 10.29 16.88
C ASP A 110 -8.55 9.54 16.79
N TRP A 111 -7.57 9.98 17.60
CA TRP A 111 -6.24 9.38 17.54
C TRP A 111 -6.24 7.89 17.88
N ASP A 112 -7.10 7.48 18.79
CA ASP A 112 -7.20 6.10 19.29
C ASP A 112 -7.74 5.09 18.27
N VAL A 113 -8.28 5.55 17.13
CA VAL A 113 -8.71 4.65 16.04
C VAL A 113 -7.56 4.26 15.11
N HIS A 114 -6.41 4.95 15.23
CA HIS A 114 -5.24 4.62 14.42
C HIS A 114 -4.54 3.39 14.99
N ILE A 115 -4.20 2.45 14.11
CA ILE A 115 -3.47 1.24 14.52
C ILE A 115 -2.01 1.58 14.84
N PRO A 116 -1.36 0.80 15.74
CA PRO A 116 0.06 0.95 16.04
C PRO A 116 0.94 0.75 14.79
N ALA A 117 2.07 1.47 14.73
CA ALA A 117 2.98 1.44 13.57
C ALA A 117 3.67 0.08 13.36
N ASP A 118 3.76 -0.76 14.37
CA ASP A 118 4.31 -2.12 14.28
C ASP A 118 3.34 -3.12 13.61
N TRP A 119 2.03 -2.86 13.63
CA TRP A 119 1.05 -3.76 13.00
C TRP A 119 1.28 -3.95 11.49
N PRO A 120 1.45 -2.89 10.68
CA PRO A 120 1.82 -3.07 9.28
C PRO A 120 3.13 -3.82 9.08
N ALA A 121 4.14 -3.60 9.94
CA ALA A 121 5.41 -4.30 9.85
C ALA A 121 5.26 -5.80 10.11
N ARG A 122 4.48 -6.17 11.14
CA ARG A 122 4.15 -7.58 11.44
C ARG A 122 3.34 -8.22 10.32
N ALA A 123 2.39 -7.48 9.73
CA ALA A 123 1.64 -7.96 8.58
C ALA A 123 2.54 -8.22 7.37
N LEU A 124 3.46 -7.32 7.05
CA LEU A 124 4.43 -7.52 5.96
C LEU A 124 5.29 -8.76 6.19
N LEU A 125 5.75 -8.99 7.42
CA LEU A 125 6.50 -10.20 7.75
C LEU A 125 5.66 -11.47 7.55
N TRP A 126 4.40 -11.47 8.02
CA TRP A 126 3.48 -12.57 7.81
C TRP A 126 3.18 -12.81 6.31
N MET A 127 3.07 -11.74 5.50
CA MET A 127 2.87 -11.82 4.06
C MET A 127 4.02 -12.47 3.30
N CYS A 128 5.20 -12.57 3.89
CA CYS A 128 6.31 -13.33 3.31
C CYS A 128 6.11 -14.86 3.46
N GLY A 129 5.23 -15.31 4.32
CA GLY A 129 4.89 -16.72 4.54
C GLY A 129 3.86 -17.26 3.55
N PRO A 130 3.71 -18.59 3.47
CA PRO A 130 2.78 -19.25 2.57
C PRO A 130 1.30 -19.03 2.94
N GLU A 131 1.01 -18.62 4.17
CA GLU A 131 -0.36 -18.35 4.64
C GLU A 131 -1.02 -17.21 3.84
N ALA A 132 -0.20 -16.33 3.27
CA ALA A 132 -0.64 -15.21 2.45
C ALA A 132 -0.80 -15.56 0.96
N ASP A 133 -0.47 -16.77 0.52
CA ASP A 133 -0.50 -17.14 -0.92
C ASP A 133 -1.89 -17.04 -1.55
N ARG A 134 -2.94 -17.17 -0.75
CA ARG A 134 -4.32 -16.95 -1.20
C ARG A 134 -4.62 -15.52 -1.66
N PHE A 135 -3.73 -14.58 -1.38
CA PHE A 135 -3.85 -13.17 -1.74
C PHE A 135 -2.84 -12.73 -2.82
N LEU A 136 -2.19 -13.69 -3.49
CA LEU A 136 -1.27 -13.36 -4.59
C LEU A 136 -2.00 -12.61 -5.70
N GLY A 137 -1.45 -11.48 -6.10
CA GLY A 137 -2.06 -10.57 -7.08
C GLY A 137 -3.18 -9.68 -6.53
N ASP A 138 -3.42 -9.71 -5.22
CA ASP A 138 -4.50 -8.96 -4.58
C ASP A 138 -3.96 -8.10 -3.43
N GLU A 139 -4.84 -7.47 -2.69
CA GLU A 139 -4.56 -6.59 -1.56
C GLU A 139 -5.12 -7.16 -0.26
N ILE A 140 -4.30 -7.15 0.79
CA ILE A 140 -4.71 -7.45 2.15
C ILE A 140 -5.01 -6.15 2.89
N SER A 141 -6.14 -6.09 3.62
CA SER A 141 -6.51 -4.94 4.42
C SER A 141 -6.44 -5.23 5.92
N LEU A 142 -5.73 -4.39 6.68
CA LEU A 142 -5.74 -4.45 8.15
C LEU A 142 -7.01 -3.88 8.79
N ARG A 143 -7.99 -3.47 7.99
CA ARG A 143 -9.35 -3.21 8.48
C ARG A 143 -10.15 -4.51 8.68
N ASP A 144 -9.72 -5.59 8.02
CA ASP A 144 -10.30 -6.91 8.16
C ASP A 144 -9.83 -7.55 9.48
N GLU A 145 -10.80 -7.90 10.33
CA GLU A 145 -10.55 -8.49 11.65
C GLU A 145 -9.96 -9.91 11.53
N ASP A 146 -10.38 -10.69 10.54
CA ASP A 146 -9.86 -12.04 10.32
C ASP A 146 -8.39 -12.00 9.89
N ILE A 147 -8.01 -11.00 9.10
CA ILE A 147 -6.60 -10.75 8.79
C ILE A 147 -5.82 -10.37 10.05
N ARG A 148 -6.35 -9.48 10.88
CA ARG A 148 -5.68 -9.12 12.16
C ARG A 148 -5.46 -10.34 13.05
N LYS A 149 -6.44 -11.23 13.16
CA LYS A 149 -6.32 -12.50 13.90
C LYS A 149 -5.28 -13.42 13.27
N ALA A 150 -5.30 -13.60 11.95
CA ALA A 150 -4.35 -14.46 11.25
C ALA A 150 -2.90 -13.99 11.41
N VAL A 151 -2.68 -12.68 11.44
CA VAL A 151 -1.36 -12.07 11.70
C VAL A 151 -0.98 -12.11 13.19
N GLY A 152 -1.94 -12.35 14.09
CA GLY A 152 -1.73 -12.32 15.55
C GLY A 152 -1.61 -10.89 16.11
N LEU A 153 -2.38 -9.95 15.55
CA LEU A 153 -2.41 -8.55 16.01
C LEU A 153 -3.45 -8.34 17.12
N ILE A 154 -4.47 -9.18 17.16
CA ILE A 154 -5.55 -9.22 18.16
C ILE A 154 -5.87 -10.66 18.51
#